data_3797b11102eb1adafd4a2ea3e4e03bf6
#
_entry.id   3797b11102eb1adafd4a2ea3e4e03bf6
#
_cell.length_a   1.000
_cell.length_b   1.000
_cell.length_c   1.000
_cell.angle_alpha   90.00
_cell.angle_beta   90.00
_cell.angle_gamma   90.00
#
_symmetry.space_group_name_H-M   'P 1'
#
loop_
_entity.id
_entity.type
_entity.pdbx_description
1 polymer ?
#
loop_
_entity_poly.entity_id
_entity_poly.type
_entity_poly.pdbx_seq_one_letter_code
_entity_poly.pdbx_strand_id
1 'polypeptide(L)'
;MLKNIINELKEHIPFTAVGAVTGIIIMVVVVLTDLPSRVSHDVFHVLHPLHVILSALITTAMYRKYGHRSLWKAVLIGYCGSIGIASISDAFIPYLGGAMMGLDIEFHIPFIETEEMHLLGIPTWIVINSAAVLGIIIGYVKPTTKVPHFGHVFLSTWASLFYFIAYSIAEWLPLLPLIFLFLFIAVWLPCCISDIVFPLLFSGNKELAPHHHH
;
A
#
# COMPACT_ATOMS: atom_id res chain seq x y z
N MET A 1 -9.72 -1.18 22.06
CA MET A 1 -8.82 -1.51 20.96
C MET A 1 -9.52 -2.34 19.87
N LEU A 2 -9.95 -3.58 20.12
CA LEU A 2 -10.58 -4.44 19.10
C LEU A 2 -11.79 -3.81 18.40
N LYS A 3 -12.68 -3.13 19.15
CA LYS A 3 -13.85 -2.44 18.58
C LYS A 3 -13.45 -1.32 17.59
N ASN A 4 -12.38 -0.59 17.90
CA ASN A 4 -11.87 0.48 17.00
C ASN A 4 -11.29 -0.12 15.71
N ILE A 5 -10.53 -1.23 15.83
CA ILE A 5 -10.01 -1.96 14.68
C ILE A 5 -11.14 -2.43 13.77
N ILE A 6 -12.19 -3.06 14.34
CA ILE A 6 -13.33 -3.55 13.57
C ILE A 6 -14.09 -2.41 12.87
N ASN A 7 -14.27 -1.27 13.53
CA ASN A 7 -14.95 -0.12 12.94
C ASN A 7 -14.16 0.46 11.77
N GLU A 8 -12.86 0.65 11.96
CA GLU A 8 -11.98 1.14 10.90
C GLU A 8 -11.93 0.16 9.72
N LEU A 9 -11.84 -1.15 9.98
CA LEU A 9 -11.93 -2.17 8.94
C LEU A 9 -13.22 -2.05 8.12
N LYS A 10 -14.37 -1.86 8.78
CA LYS A 10 -15.66 -1.69 8.09
C LYS A 10 -15.71 -0.42 7.25
N GLU A 11 -15.12 0.68 7.72
CA GLU A 11 -15.05 1.93 6.97
C GLU A 11 -14.19 1.82 5.71
N HIS A 12 -13.22 0.88 5.69
CA HIS A 12 -12.27 0.67 4.57
C HIS A 12 -12.80 -0.25 3.47
N ILE A 13 -13.70 -1.20 3.80
CA ILE A 13 -14.24 -2.18 2.83
C ILE A 13 -14.74 -1.50 1.53
N PRO A 14 -15.58 -0.44 1.55
CA PRO A 14 -16.06 0.17 0.31
C PRO A 14 -14.94 0.77 -0.54
N PHE A 15 -13.93 1.36 0.07
CA PHE A 15 -12.81 1.96 -0.66
C PHE A 15 -11.94 0.90 -1.32
N THR A 16 -11.64 -0.18 -0.62
CA THR A 16 -10.90 -1.32 -1.18
C THR A 16 -11.68 -1.99 -2.29
N ALA A 17 -12.98 -2.18 -2.14
CA ALA A 17 -13.84 -2.76 -3.18
C ALA A 17 -13.85 -1.88 -4.45
N VAL A 18 -14.01 -0.57 -4.30
CA VAL A 18 -13.95 0.36 -5.45
C VAL A 18 -12.56 0.34 -6.09
N GLY A 19 -11.50 0.35 -5.30
CA GLY A 19 -10.12 0.24 -5.79
C GLY A 19 -9.90 -1.06 -6.58
N ALA A 20 -10.33 -2.21 -6.03
CA ALA A 20 -10.20 -3.50 -6.69
C ALA A 20 -11.04 -3.59 -7.97
N VAL A 21 -12.27 -3.09 -7.99
CA VAL A 21 -13.11 -3.06 -9.19
C VAL A 21 -12.48 -2.18 -10.28
N THR A 22 -12.02 -0.97 -9.92
CA THR A 22 -11.35 -0.09 -10.87
C THR A 22 -10.03 -0.69 -11.38
N GLY A 23 -9.28 -1.37 -10.51
CA GLY A 23 -8.08 -2.10 -10.87
C GLY A 23 -8.37 -3.18 -11.91
N ILE A 24 -9.41 -3.99 -11.70
CA ILE A 24 -9.80 -5.03 -12.66
C ILE A 24 -10.23 -4.43 -14.00
N ILE A 25 -10.99 -3.34 -14.00
CA ILE A 25 -11.36 -2.65 -15.24
C ILE A 25 -10.10 -2.23 -16.01
N ILE A 26 -9.13 -1.64 -15.33
CA ILE A 26 -7.85 -1.25 -15.94
C ILE A 26 -7.11 -2.48 -16.45
N MET A 27 -7.05 -3.56 -15.68
CA MET A 27 -6.42 -4.81 -16.10
C MET A 27 -7.04 -5.35 -17.39
N VAL A 28 -8.38 -5.37 -17.48
CA VAL A 28 -9.07 -5.79 -18.71
C VAL A 28 -8.72 -4.86 -19.88
N VAL A 29 -8.70 -3.53 -19.66
CA VAL A 29 -8.30 -2.57 -20.69
C VAL A 29 -6.86 -2.80 -21.13
N VAL A 30 -5.93 -3.01 -20.21
CA VAL A 30 -4.51 -3.28 -20.50
C VAL A 30 -4.38 -4.53 -21.37
N VAL A 31 -5.09 -5.61 -21.04
CA VAL A 31 -5.06 -6.85 -21.85
C VAL A 31 -5.67 -6.64 -23.23
N LEU A 32 -6.81 -5.95 -23.30
CA LEU A 32 -7.49 -5.71 -24.59
C LEU A 32 -6.73 -4.73 -25.50
N THR A 33 -5.87 -3.89 -24.92
CA THR A 33 -5.03 -2.94 -25.67
C THR A 33 -3.63 -3.45 -25.96
N ASP A 34 -3.30 -4.68 -25.53
CA ASP A 34 -1.99 -5.32 -25.74
C ASP A 34 -0.82 -4.41 -25.30
N LEU A 35 -0.99 -3.75 -24.15
CA LEU A 35 0.03 -2.85 -23.61
C LEU A 35 1.31 -3.62 -23.28
N PRO A 36 2.49 -3.10 -23.67
CA PRO A 36 3.75 -3.75 -23.35
C PRO A 36 3.95 -3.91 -21.83
N SER A 37 4.48 -5.05 -21.40
CA SER A 37 4.81 -5.32 -19.98
C SER A 37 5.70 -4.24 -19.36
N ARG A 38 6.57 -3.62 -20.18
CA ARG A 38 7.39 -2.48 -19.76
C ARG A 38 6.57 -1.31 -19.25
N VAL A 39 5.43 -1.00 -19.87
CA VAL A 39 4.55 0.10 -19.41
C VAL A 39 3.97 -0.24 -18.05
N SER A 40 3.54 -1.48 -17.85
CA SER A 40 3.01 -1.94 -16.56
C SER A 40 4.06 -1.91 -15.47
N HIS A 41 5.30 -2.27 -15.79
CA HIS A 41 6.46 -2.15 -14.91
C HIS A 41 6.72 -0.69 -14.51
N ASP A 42 6.77 0.22 -15.47
CA ASP A 42 7.00 1.65 -15.20
C ASP A 42 5.87 2.24 -14.35
N VAL A 43 4.62 1.85 -14.61
CA VAL A 43 3.45 2.28 -13.81
C VAL A 43 3.55 1.75 -12.38
N PHE A 44 3.92 0.49 -12.17
CA PHE A 44 4.16 -0.07 -10.84
C PHE A 44 5.20 0.76 -10.08
N HIS A 45 6.33 1.09 -10.72
CA HIS A 45 7.42 1.86 -10.11
C HIS A 45 7.06 3.32 -9.82
N VAL A 46 5.97 3.84 -10.36
CA VAL A 46 5.40 5.14 -9.97
C VAL A 46 4.38 4.99 -8.83
N LEU A 47 3.48 4.03 -8.94
CA LEU A 47 2.38 3.85 -7.99
C LEU A 47 2.88 3.37 -6.62
N HIS A 48 3.84 2.44 -6.59
CA HIS A 48 4.37 1.89 -5.35
C HIS A 48 5.05 2.95 -4.46
N PRO A 49 5.96 3.82 -4.94
CA PRO A 49 6.48 4.93 -4.13
C PRO A 49 5.41 5.91 -3.65
N LEU A 50 4.41 6.22 -4.47
CA LEU A 50 3.29 7.07 -4.07
C LEU A 50 2.47 6.42 -2.94
N HIS A 51 2.23 5.11 -3.03
CA HIS A 51 1.62 4.33 -1.96
C HIS A 51 2.47 4.40 -0.67
N VAL A 52 3.78 4.21 -0.76
CA VAL A 52 4.71 4.29 0.38
C VAL A 52 4.66 5.68 1.05
N ILE A 53 4.60 6.78 0.27
CA ILE A 53 4.43 8.14 0.83
C ILE A 53 3.16 8.23 1.67
N LEU A 54 2.02 7.80 1.12
CA LEU A 54 0.74 7.90 1.84
C LEU A 54 0.69 6.97 3.05
N SER A 55 1.21 5.75 2.95
CA SER A 55 1.31 4.81 4.05
C SER A 55 2.17 5.38 5.19
N ALA A 56 3.36 5.91 4.89
CA ALA A 56 4.24 6.52 5.87
C ALA A 56 3.61 7.75 6.54
N LEU A 57 2.90 8.58 5.74
CA LEU A 57 2.18 9.75 6.22
C LEU A 57 1.11 9.34 7.23
N ILE A 58 0.25 8.37 6.87
CA ILE A 58 -0.88 7.97 7.72
C ILE A 58 -0.39 7.28 8.98
N THR A 59 0.52 6.31 8.88
CA THR A 59 1.07 5.58 10.02
C THR A 59 1.70 6.54 11.03
N THR A 60 2.49 7.52 10.53
CA THR A 60 3.10 8.56 11.36
C THR A 60 2.06 9.50 11.96
N ALA A 61 1.07 9.93 11.16
CA ALA A 61 0.00 10.81 11.61
C ALA A 61 -0.86 10.15 12.70
N MET A 62 -1.16 8.85 12.55
CA MET A 62 -1.90 8.09 13.55
C MET A 62 -1.12 8.00 14.87
N TYR A 63 0.17 7.65 14.82
CA TYR A 63 1.01 7.67 16.01
C TYR A 63 1.00 9.04 16.73
N ARG A 64 1.09 10.13 15.97
CA ARG A 64 1.02 11.50 16.48
C ARG A 64 -0.34 11.85 17.08
N LYS A 65 -1.42 11.46 16.43
CA LYS A 65 -2.81 11.71 16.85
C LYS A 65 -3.11 11.12 18.23
N TYR A 66 -2.51 9.99 18.56
CA TYR A 66 -2.67 9.36 19.89
C TYR A 66 -1.76 9.95 20.98
N GLY A 67 -1.24 11.17 20.79
CA GLY A 67 -0.56 11.96 21.81
C GLY A 67 0.92 11.67 21.98
N HIS A 68 1.53 10.93 21.08
CA HIS A 68 2.95 10.60 21.12
C HIS A 68 3.78 11.63 20.34
N ARG A 69 4.78 12.23 21.03
CA ARG A 69 5.64 13.28 20.43
C ARG A 69 7.07 12.83 20.16
N SER A 70 7.42 11.57 20.42
CA SER A 70 8.77 11.08 20.21
C SER A 70 9.05 10.98 18.71
N LEU A 71 9.95 11.83 18.21
CA LEU A 71 10.35 11.85 16.79
C LEU A 71 10.95 10.50 16.36
N TRP A 72 11.86 9.93 17.18
CA TRP A 72 12.51 8.67 16.87
C TRP A 72 11.52 7.51 16.69
N LYS A 73 10.54 7.42 17.61
CA LYS A 73 9.49 6.40 17.50
C LYS A 73 8.59 6.65 16.28
N ALA A 74 8.25 7.90 15.99
CA ALA A 74 7.47 8.26 14.81
C ALA A 74 8.19 7.85 13.52
N VAL A 75 9.51 8.08 13.43
CA VAL A 75 10.34 7.65 12.29
C VAL A 75 10.35 6.12 12.18
N LEU A 76 10.63 5.41 13.28
CA LEU A 76 10.67 3.96 13.28
C LEU A 76 9.33 3.34 12.88
N ILE A 77 8.24 3.82 13.47
CA ILE A 77 6.88 3.32 13.21
C ILE A 77 6.45 3.65 11.78
N GLY A 78 6.67 4.89 11.34
CA GLY A 78 6.35 5.33 9.99
C GLY A 78 7.13 4.54 8.93
N TYR A 79 8.42 4.34 9.14
CA TYR A 79 9.29 3.63 8.20
C TYR A 79 8.96 2.13 8.13
N CYS A 80 8.96 1.44 9.27
CA CYS A 80 8.67 0.00 9.30
C CYS A 80 7.24 -0.30 8.88
N GLY A 81 6.26 0.52 9.29
CA GLY A 81 4.87 0.37 8.90
C GLY A 81 4.66 0.58 7.41
N SER A 82 5.26 1.61 6.81
CA SER A 82 5.07 1.89 5.39
C SER A 82 5.83 0.91 4.49
N ILE A 83 7.15 0.84 4.60
CA ILE A 83 7.95 0.00 3.70
C ILE A 83 7.63 -1.48 3.89
N GLY A 84 7.57 -1.96 5.14
CA GLY A 84 7.29 -3.37 5.41
C GLY A 84 5.93 -3.80 4.88
N ILE A 85 4.90 -3.02 5.17
CA ILE A 85 3.54 -3.41 4.82
C ILE A 85 3.21 -3.08 3.36
N ALA A 86 3.71 -1.97 2.81
CA ALA A 86 3.57 -1.70 1.38
C ALA A 86 4.25 -2.78 0.53
N SER A 87 5.42 -3.25 0.92
CA SER A 87 6.08 -4.36 0.22
C SER A 87 5.31 -5.68 0.34
N ILE A 88 4.66 -5.92 1.48
CA ILE A 88 3.78 -7.09 1.67
C ILE A 88 2.54 -6.99 0.78
N SER A 89 1.85 -5.85 0.77
CA SER A 89 0.61 -5.67 0.01
C SER A 89 0.83 -5.63 -1.50
N ASP A 90 1.87 -4.93 -1.95
CA ASP A 90 2.02 -4.60 -3.38
C ASP A 90 2.93 -5.57 -4.13
N ALA A 91 3.77 -6.34 -3.44
CA ALA A 91 4.70 -7.28 -4.06
C ALA A 91 4.56 -8.70 -3.52
N PHE A 92 4.72 -8.92 -2.21
CA PHE A 92 4.77 -10.27 -1.65
C PHE A 92 3.45 -11.04 -1.80
N ILE A 93 2.31 -10.42 -1.46
CA ILE A 93 1.02 -11.10 -1.58
C ILE A 93 0.60 -11.28 -3.05
N PRO A 94 0.73 -10.32 -3.97
CA PRO A 94 0.52 -10.53 -5.39
C PRO A 94 1.40 -11.66 -5.97
N TYR A 95 2.68 -11.70 -5.61
CA TYR A 95 3.56 -12.81 -5.97
C TYR A 95 3.03 -14.16 -5.46
N LEU A 96 2.70 -14.24 -4.18
CA LEU A 96 2.17 -15.47 -3.57
C LEU A 96 0.88 -15.91 -4.24
N GLY A 97 -0.02 -14.95 -4.56
CA GLY A 97 -1.27 -15.20 -5.26
C GLY A 97 -1.04 -15.76 -6.66
N GLY A 98 -0.13 -15.16 -7.42
CA GLY A 98 0.25 -15.66 -8.74
C GLY A 98 0.82 -17.08 -8.66
N ALA A 99 1.75 -17.32 -7.74
CA ALA A 99 2.34 -18.65 -7.53
C ALA A 99 1.29 -19.71 -7.12
N MET A 100 0.33 -19.36 -6.24
CA MET A 100 -0.78 -20.25 -5.85
C MET A 100 -1.73 -20.57 -7.02
N MET A 101 -1.88 -19.65 -7.98
CA MET A 101 -2.66 -19.84 -9.19
C MET A 101 -1.89 -20.60 -10.29
N GLY A 102 -0.65 -21.01 -10.01
CA GLY A 102 0.20 -21.71 -10.98
C GLY A 102 0.77 -20.80 -12.07
N LEU A 103 0.76 -19.49 -11.85
CA LEU A 103 1.34 -18.53 -12.76
C LEU A 103 2.86 -18.44 -12.56
N ASP A 104 3.59 -18.30 -13.65
CA ASP A 104 5.01 -17.96 -13.60
C ASP A 104 5.14 -16.47 -13.34
N ILE A 105 5.55 -16.12 -12.13
CA ILE A 105 5.66 -14.73 -11.65
C ILE A 105 6.98 -14.53 -10.93
N GLU A 106 7.72 -13.50 -11.32
CA GLU A 106 8.98 -13.15 -10.68
C GLU A 106 8.78 -12.41 -9.36
N PHE A 107 9.65 -12.72 -8.39
CA PHE A 107 9.60 -12.07 -7.08
C PHE A 107 10.57 -10.90 -7.01
N HIS A 108 10.03 -9.69 -6.85
CA HIS A 108 10.77 -8.46 -6.69
C HIS A 108 10.51 -7.78 -5.36
N ILE A 109 11.56 -7.23 -4.75
CA ILE A 109 11.46 -6.47 -3.49
C ILE A 109 11.93 -5.03 -3.72
N PRO A 110 11.02 -4.09 -4.01
CA PRO A 110 11.38 -2.74 -4.48
C PRO A 110 12.28 -1.94 -3.54
N PHE A 111 12.18 -2.12 -2.22
CA PHE A 111 12.92 -1.31 -1.26
C PHE A 111 14.41 -1.68 -1.13
N ILE A 112 14.84 -2.81 -1.70
CA ILE A 112 16.26 -3.23 -1.76
C ILE A 112 16.76 -3.37 -3.20
N GLU A 113 15.91 -3.16 -4.19
CA GLU A 113 16.23 -3.32 -5.60
C GLU A 113 17.20 -2.23 -6.06
N THR A 114 18.35 -2.66 -6.61
CA THR A 114 19.42 -1.78 -7.07
C THR A 114 19.26 -1.36 -8.52
N GLU A 115 18.34 -1.97 -9.27
CA GLU A 115 18.04 -1.60 -10.65
C GLU A 115 17.49 -0.17 -10.70
N GLU A 116 17.85 0.54 -11.76
CA GLU A 116 17.42 1.90 -11.98
C GLU A 116 15.99 1.93 -12.52
N MET A 117 15.15 2.77 -11.92
CA MET A 117 13.84 3.09 -12.50
C MET A 117 14.05 3.75 -13.87
N HIS A 118 13.50 3.17 -14.93
CA HIS A 118 13.64 3.69 -16.29
C HIS A 118 13.25 5.17 -16.43
N LEU A 119 12.26 5.59 -15.63
CA LEU A 119 11.73 6.96 -15.71
C LEU A 119 12.67 8.01 -15.10
N LEU A 120 13.44 7.65 -14.08
CA LEU A 120 14.23 8.60 -13.28
C LEU A 120 15.74 8.38 -13.41
N GLY A 121 16.20 7.21 -13.88
CA GLY A 121 17.62 6.85 -13.88
C GLY A 121 18.23 6.79 -12.49
N ILE A 122 17.41 6.48 -11.47
CA ILE A 122 17.80 6.41 -10.05
C ILE A 122 17.47 5.02 -9.55
N PRO A 123 18.35 4.39 -8.76
CA PRO A 123 18.07 3.09 -8.15
C PRO A 123 16.76 3.07 -7.37
N THR A 124 15.94 2.04 -7.61
CA THR A 124 14.60 1.89 -7.03
C THR A 124 14.59 2.02 -5.51
N TRP A 125 15.56 1.42 -4.83
CA TRP A 125 15.66 1.51 -3.37
C TRP A 125 15.80 2.96 -2.86
N ILE A 126 16.51 3.84 -3.59
CA ILE A 126 16.65 5.26 -3.22
C ILE A 126 15.29 5.95 -3.28
N VAL A 127 14.54 5.71 -4.35
CA VAL A 127 13.21 6.33 -4.55
C VAL A 127 12.26 5.89 -3.44
N ILE A 128 12.20 4.59 -3.14
CA ILE A 128 11.30 4.03 -2.11
C ILE A 128 11.65 4.55 -0.72
N ASN A 129 12.92 4.54 -0.35
CA ASN A 129 13.34 5.01 0.98
C ASN A 129 13.13 6.53 1.12
N SER A 130 13.38 7.31 0.06
CA SER A 130 13.10 8.75 0.04
C SER A 130 11.60 9.04 0.14
N ALA A 131 10.76 8.24 -0.52
CA ALA A 131 9.31 8.31 -0.43
C ALA A 131 8.81 8.09 1.01
N ALA A 132 9.33 7.07 1.70
CA ALA A 132 9.00 6.80 3.10
C ALA A 132 9.38 7.99 4.00
N VAL A 133 10.60 8.53 3.85
CA VAL A 133 11.07 9.68 4.63
C VAL A 133 10.17 10.90 4.38
N LEU A 134 9.82 11.18 3.14
CA LEU A 134 8.92 12.29 2.77
C LEU A 134 7.54 12.13 3.45
N GLY A 135 6.95 10.94 3.37
CA GLY A 135 5.68 10.64 4.02
C GLY A 135 5.72 10.82 5.54
N ILE A 136 6.81 10.35 6.19
CA ILE A 136 7.03 10.53 7.64
C ILE A 136 7.08 12.02 8.00
N ILE A 137 7.85 12.82 7.26
CA ILE A 137 7.96 14.27 7.52
C ILE A 137 6.59 14.93 7.43
N ILE A 138 5.84 14.67 6.37
CA ILE A 138 4.50 15.25 6.17
C ILE A 138 3.56 14.80 7.29
N GLY A 139 3.49 13.52 7.61
CA GLY A 139 2.63 12.97 8.65
C GLY A 139 2.99 13.46 10.05
N TYR A 140 4.28 13.71 10.30
CA TYR A 140 4.73 14.28 11.57
C TYR A 140 4.35 15.75 11.73
N VAL A 141 4.49 16.56 10.68
CA VAL A 141 4.19 18.00 10.71
C VAL A 141 2.68 18.26 10.63
N LYS A 142 1.98 17.57 9.72
CA LYS A 142 0.55 17.77 9.48
C LYS A 142 -0.20 16.44 9.61
N PRO A 143 -0.60 16.05 10.84
CA PRO A 143 -1.25 14.76 11.09
C PRO A 143 -2.68 14.73 10.57
N THR A 144 -2.85 14.57 9.25
CA THR A 144 -4.14 14.37 8.58
C THR A 144 -4.28 12.90 8.19
N THR A 145 -5.46 12.31 8.37
CA THR A 145 -5.65 10.85 8.16
C THR A 145 -6.72 10.50 7.13
N LYS A 146 -7.83 11.25 7.03
CA LYS A 146 -9.00 10.84 6.23
C LYS A 146 -8.75 10.80 4.72
N VAL A 147 -8.27 11.90 4.12
CA VAL A 147 -8.05 11.99 2.67
C VAL A 147 -6.85 11.13 2.23
N PRO A 148 -5.69 11.18 2.94
CA PRO A 148 -4.57 10.31 2.61
C PRO A 148 -4.93 8.83 2.66
N HIS A 149 -5.79 8.41 3.59
CA HIS A 149 -6.17 7.02 3.75
C HIS A 149 -6.94 6.45 2.54
N PHE A 150 -7.88 7.22 1.98
CA PHE A 150 -8.54 6.83 0.72
C PHE A 150 -7.51 6.65 -0.41
N GLY A 151 -6.63 7.64 -0.60
CA GLY A 151 -5.59 7.59 -1.62
C GLY A 151 -4.61 6.43 -1.43
N HIS A 152 -4.27 6.10 -0.18
CA HIS A 152 -3.42 4.97 0.19
C HIS A 152 -4.00 3.64 -0.30
N VAL A 153 -5.25 3.32 0.08
CA VAL A 153 -5.91 2.06 -0.32
C VAL A 153 -6.04 1.97 -1.85
N PHE A 154 -6.41 3.07 -2.50
CA PHE A 154 -6.54 3.13 -3.95
C PHE A 154 -5.21 2.87 -4.67
N LEU A 155 -4.13 3.55 -4.25
CA LEU A 155 -2.81 3.36 -4.84
C LEU A 155 -2.25 1.95 -4.57
N SER A 156 -2.46 1.39 -3.38
CA SER A 156 -2.06 0.02 -3.07
C SER A 156 -2.73 -1.00 -3.97
N THR A 157 -4.05 -0.87 -4.20
CA THR A 157 -4.77 -1.77 -5.10
C THR A 157 -4.20 -1.72 -6.52
N TRP A 158 -3.89 -0.52 -7.00
CA TRP A 158 -3.33 -0.34 -8.33
C TRP A 158 -1.89 -0.81 -8.41
N ALA A 159 -1.05 -0.52 -7.43
CA ALA A 159 0.33 -1.01 -7.39
C ALA A 159 0.36 -2.54 -7.39
N SER A 160 -0.45 -3.20 -6.55
CA SER A 160 -0.56 -4.66 -6.50
C SER A 160 -1.00 -5.26 -7.84
N LEU A 161 -1.94 -4.60 -8.53
CA LEU A 161 -2.40 -5.03 -9.84
C LEU A 161 -1.31 -4.88 -10.90
N PHE A 162 -0.66 -3.72 -10.97
CA PHE A 162 0.40 -3.49 -11.96
C PHE A 162 1.63 -4.34 -11.70
N TYR A 163 1.95 -4.68 -10.45
CA TYR A 163 2.93 -5.71 -10.13
C TYR A 163 2.56 -7.04 -10.79
N PHE A 164 1.31 -7.48 -10.59
CA PHE A 164 0.82 -8.73 -11.15
C PHE A 164 0.92 -8.75 -12.67
N ILE A 165 0.53 -7.67 -13.36
CA ILE A 165 0.61 -7.58 -14.82
C ILE A 165 2.06 -7.50 -15.33
N ALA A 166 2.92 -6.77 -14.60
CA ALA A 166 4.32 -6.56 -15.00
C ALA A 166 5.15 -7.84 -14.94
N TYR A 167 4.93 -8.64 -13.90
CA TYR A 167 5.77 -9.79 -13.56
C TYR A 167 5.15 -11.16 -13.84
N SER A 168 3.90 -11.22 -14.34
CA SER A 168 3.23 -12.47 -14.73
C SER A 168 3.25 -12.67 -16.24
N ILE A 169 3.60 -13.88 -16.70
CA ILE A 169 3.75 -14.24 -18.13
C ILE A 169 2.52 -15.02 -18.66
N ALA A 170 1.46 -15.20 -17.87
CA ALA A 170 0.40 -16.17 -18.17
C ALA A 170 -0.92 -15.55 -18.67
N GLU A 171 -1.75 -16.39 -19.31
CA GLU A 171 -3.15 -16.08 -19.63
C GLU A 171 -3.99 -16.06 -18.36
N TRP A 172 -4.22 -14.88 -17.78
CA TRP A 172 -4.89 -14.67 -16.50
C TRP A 172 -6.35 -14.22 -16.61
N LEU A 173 -6.85 -13.94 -17.81
CA LEU A 173 -8.23 -13.50 -18.02
C LEU A 173 -9.29 -14.45 -17.40
N PRO A 174 -9.16 -15.80 -17.51
CA PRO A 174 -10.08 -16.72 -16.85
C PRO A 174 -10.01 -16.68 -15.31
N LEU A 175 -8.91 -16.18 -14.75
CA LEU A 175 -8.65 -16.13 -13.32
C LEU A 175 -9.10 -14.80 -12.68
N LEU A 176 -9.69 -13.86 -13.45
CA LEU A 176 -10.12 -12.55 -12.98
C LEU A 176 -10.89 -12.56 -11.64
N PRO A 177 -11.90 -13.42 -11.42
CA PRO A 177 -12.62 -13.44 -10.16
C PRO A 177 -11.73 -13.81 -8.97
N LEU A 178 -10.79 -14.72 -9.20
CA LEU A 178 -9.85 -15.17 -8.16
C LEU A 178 -8.79 -14.09 -7.89
N ILE A 179 -8.27 -13.45 -8.93
CA ILE A 179 -7.36 -12.32 -8.81
C ILE A 179 -8.02 -11.17 -8.06
N PHE A 180 -9.28 -10.85 -8.36
CA PHE A 180 -10.06 -9.84 -7.61
C PHE A 180 -10.12 -10.15 -6.12
N LEU A 181 -10.53 -11.36 -5.77
CA LEU A 181 -10.63 -11.77 -4.36
C LEU A 181 -9.27 -11.69 -3.68
N PHE A 182 -8.23 -12.10 -4.38
CA PHE A 182 -6.88 -12.12 -3.84
C PHE A 182 -6.34 -10.70 -3.63
N LEU A 183 -6.47 -9.82 -4.61
CA LEU A 183 -6.07 -8.41 -4.50
C LEU A 183 -6.88 -7.67 -3.43
N PHE A 184 -8.17 -7.97 -3.31
CA PHE A 184 -9.00 -7.38 -2.26
C PHE A 184 -8.45 -7.72 -0.87
N ILE A 185 -8.11 -8.99 -0.62
CA ILE A 185 -7.52 -9.44 0.65
C ILE A 185 -6.11 -8.88 0.83
N ALA A 186 -5.31 -8.88 -0.24
CA ALA A 186 -3.94 -8.41 -0.27
C ALA A 186 -3.79 -6.94 0.14
N VAL A 187 -4.76 -6.13 -0.21
CA VAL A 187 -4.77 -4.70 0.12
C VAL A 187 -5.47 -4.45 1.45
N TRP A 188 -6.66 -5.02 1.64
CA TRP A 188 -7.48 -4.75 2.82
C TRP A 188 -6.78 -5.10 4.14
N LEU A 189 -6.23 -6.30 4.26
CA LEU A 189 -5.59 -6.74 5.52
C LEU A 189 -4.30 -5.97 5.83
N PRO A 190 -3.29 -5.89 4.93
CA PRO A 190 -2.06 -5.18 5.23
C PRO A 190 -2.26 -3.68 5.46
N CYS A 191 -3.04 -3.00 4.63
CA CYS A 191 -3.28 -1.56 4.79
C CYS A 191 -3.94 -1.24 6.14
N CYS A 192 -4.92 -2.02 6.57
CA CYS A 192 -5.54 -1.84 7.88
C CYS A 192 -4.58 -2.15 9.03
N ILE A 193 -3.71 -3.14 8.87
CA ILE A 193 -2.69 -3.46 9.87
C ILE A 193 -1.67 -2.32 9.97
N SER A 194 -1.20 -1.79 8.84
CA SER A 194 -0.24 -0.68 8.79
C SER A 194 -0.75 0.56 9.50
N ASP A 195 -1.92 0.98 9.08
CA ASP A 195 -2.39 2.33 9.40
C ASP A 195 -3.01 2.42 10.80
N ILE A 196 -3.55 1.30 11.29
CA ILE A 196 -4.35 1.29 12.50
C ILE A 196 -3.73 0.42 13.58
N VAL A 197 -3.50 -0.85 13.28
CA VAL A 197 -3.05 -1.80 14.31
C VAL A 197 -1.63 -1.49 14.73
N PHE A 198 -0.73 -1.33 13.77
CA PHE A 198 0.69 -1.14 14.02
C PHE A 198 0.99 0.12 14.86
N PRO A 199 0.56 1.34 14.51
CA PRO A 199 0.79 2.50 15.35
C PRO A 199 0.09 2.42 16.71
N LEU A 200 -1.08 1.74 16.80
CA LEU A 200 -1.79 1.55 18.06
C LEU A 200 -1.08 0.62 19.03
N LEU A 201 -0.36 -0.40 18.53
CA LEU A 201 0.45 -1.29 19.39
C LEU A 201 1.52 -0.53 20.18
N PHE A 202 2.03 0.57 19.62
CA PHE A 202 3.03 1.42 20.28
C PHE A 202 2.43 2.61 21.04
N SER A 203 1.10 2.80 20.96
CA SER A 203 0.44 3.94 21.61
C SER A 203 0.04 3.72 23.08
N GLY A 204 0.11 2.49 23.59
CA GLY A 204 -0.38 2.16 24.92
C GLY A 204 -1.90 2.34 25.06
N ASN A 205 -2.48 2.02 26.23
CA ASN A 205 -3.92 2.09 26.50
C ASN A 205 -4.44 3.53 26.78
N LYS A 206 -4.05 4.53 26.02
CA LYS A 206 -4.69 5.85 26.14
C LYS A 206 -6.00 5.84 25.35
N GLU A 207 -7.11 5.94 26.06
CA GLU A 207 -8.42 6.19 25.45
C GLU A 207 -8.36 7.51 24.65
N LEU A 208 -8.97 7.50 23.48
CA LEU A 208 -9.18 8.70 22.65
C LEU A 208 -9.89 9.74 23.52
N ALA A 209 -9.31 10.92 23.69
CA ALA A 209 -10.04 12.04 24.24
C ALA A 209 -11.31 12.26 23.39
N PRO A 210 -12.50 12.43 24.01
CA PRO A 210 -13.71 12.65 23.25
C PRO A 210 -13.54 13.87 22.36
N HIS A 211 -13.81 13.71 21.07
CA HIS A 211 -13.82 14.81 20.13
C HIS A 211 -14.93 15.79 20.52
N HIS A 212 -14.55 16.93 21.09
CA HIS A 212 -15.42 18.09 21.12
C HIS A 212 -15.59 18.57 19.67
N HIS A 213 -16.76 18.34 19.13
CA HIS A 213 -17.20 19.00 17.89
C HIS A 213 -17.33 20.51 18.17
N HIS A 214 -16.49 21.31 17.56
CA HIS A 214 -16.70 22.73 17.31
C HIS A 214 -16.90 22.94 15.82
#